data_05e26f31e591d47bf60e4b2e3264d925
#
_entry.id   05e26f31e591d47bf60e4b2e3264d925
#
_cell.length_a   1.000
_cell.length_b   1.000
_cell.length_c   1.000
_cell.angle_alpha   90.00
_cell.angle_beta   90.00
_cell.angle_gamma   90.00
#
_symmetry.space_group_name_H-M   'P 1'
#
loop_
_entity.id
_entity.type
_entity.pdbx_description
1 polymer ?
#
loop_
_entity_poly.entity_id
_entity_poly.type
_entity_poly.pdbx_seq_one_letter_code
_entity_poly.pdbx_strand_id
1 'polypeptide(L)'
;MLSVDEIDGFTHHFKYLLNDVDVVTLSGSLPAGMPDDYYQKLIGIANLNGKKTVLDCSGNALEAVLKGDSKPTVIKPNLEELSQLLGKEMTRDFDALKEVLQDKLFDGIEWIIVSLGADGVFAKHKDMFYNVDIPKIKIVSAVGSGDSTVAGIASGLANDEDDRALLTKANVLGMLNAQEKTTGHVNMANYDKLYQSIKIKEV
;
A
#
# COMPACT_ATOMS: atom_id res chain seq x y z
N MET A 1 4.60 -20.03 18.13
CA MET A 1 3.18 -19.84 17.76
C MET A 1 2.61 -18.89 18.80
N LEU A 2 1.91 -17.84 18.37
CA LEU A 2 1.28 -16.91 19.30
C LEU A 2 0.12 -17.57 20.04
N SER A 3 -0.02 -17.28 21.32
CA SER A 3 -1.17 -17.70 22.15
C SER A 3 -2.38 -16.77 21.90
N VAL A 4 -3.56 -17.23 22.28
CA VAL A 4 -4.78 -16.41 22.20
C VAL A 4 -4.64 -15.14 23.04
N ASP A 5 -4.06 -15.25 24.24
CA ASP A 5 -3.85 -14.09 25.13
C ASP A 5 -2.93 -13.03 24.54
N GLU A 6 -1.87 -13.45 23.78
CA GLU A 6 -0.98 -12.52 23.09
C GLU A 6 -1.70 -11.80 21.95
N ILE A 7 -2.52 -12.52 21.17
CA ILE A 7 -3.33 -11.95 20.09
C ILE A 7 -4.36 -10.96 20.64
N ASP A 8 -5.04 -11.31 21.72
CA ASP A 8 -6.01 -10.44 22.36
C ASP A 8 -5.35 -9.22 23.02
N GLY A 9 -4.20 -9.41 23.66
CA GLY A 9 -3.39 -8.33 24.20
C GLY A 9 -2.95 -7.33 23.12
N PHE A 10 -2.47 -7.83 21.97
CA PHE A 10 -2.14 -6.98 20.82
C PHE A 10 -3.38 -6.23 20.30
N THR A 11 -4.50 -6.93 20.12
CA THR A 11 -5.76 -6.29 19.66
C THR A 11 -6.22 -5.20 20.62
N HIS A 12 -6.08 -5.40 21.93
CA HIS A 12 -6.42 -4.40 22.94
C HIS A 12 -5.50 -3.17 22.84
N HIS A 13 -4.19 -3.41 22.73
CA HIS A 13 -3.22 -2.33 22.59
C HIS A 13 -3.41 -1.55 21.28
N PHE A 14 -3.68 -2.25 20.18
CA PHE A 14 -4.03 -1.62 18.90
C PHE A 14 -5.20 -0.64 19.03
N LYS A 15 -6.29 -1.06 19.68
CA LYS A 15 -7.44 -0.18 19.93
C LYS A 15 -7.07 1.08 20.72
N TYR A 16 -6.19 0.93 21.71
CA TYR A 16 -5.73 2.06 22.51
C TYR A 16 -4.95 3.07 21.67
N LEU A 17 -4.04 2.60 20.81
CA LEU A 17 -3.21 3.45 19.95
C LEU A 17 -4.03 4.20 18.88
N LEU A 18 -5.21 3.72 18.49
CA LEU A 18 -6.06 4.41 17.51
C LEU A 18 -6.50 5.81 17.96
N ASN A 19 -6.46 6.12 19.26
CA ASN A 19 -6.84 7.44 19.76
C ASN A 19 -5.84 8.53 19.33
N ASP A 20 -4.59 8.16 19.07
CA ASP A 20 -3.49 9.09 18.85
C ASP A 20 -3.01 9.15 17.38
N VAL A 21 -3.74 8.49 16.46
CA VAL A 21 -3.33 8.39 15.06
C VAL A 21 -4.52 8.68 14.12
N ASP A 22 -4.22 9.13 12.90
CA ASP A 22 -5.21 9.33 11.84
C ASP A 22 -5.15 8.23 10.77
N VAL A 23 -3.98 7.64 10.57
CA VAL A 23 -3.71 6.60 9.58
C VAL A 23 -2.98 5.44 10.22
N VAL A 24 -3.37 4.22 9.87
CA VAL A 24 -2.72 2.97 10.30
C VAL A 24 -2.12 2.26 9.10
N THR A 25 -0.89 1.83 9.19
CA THR A 25 -0.26 0.93 8.21
C THR A 25 -0.21 -0.49 8.74
N LEU A 26 -0.62 -1.43 7.92
CA LEU A 26 -0.57 -2.88 8.19
C LEU A 26 0.27 -3.51 7.09
N SER A 27 1.47 -3.99 7.43
CA SER A 27 2.42 -4.50 6.43
C SER A 27 3.00 -5.85 6.81
N GLY A 28 3.33 -6.64 5.80
CA GLY A 28 4.03 -7.91 5.93
C GLY A 28 3.10 -9.11 6.10
N SER A 29 3.71 -10.26 6.40
CA SER A 29 3.00 -11.52 6.63
C SER A 29 2.55 -11.66 8.07
N LEU A 30 1.41 -12.31 8.27
CA LEU A 30 0.94 -12.66 9.61
C LEU A 30 1.85 -13.72 10.24
N PRO A 31 2.14 -13.65 11.55
CA PRO A 31 2.90 -14.68 12.26
C PRO A 31 2.22 -16.05 12.21
N ALA A 32 3.00 -17.12 12.31
CA ALA A 32 2.48 -18.48 12.34
C ALA A 32 1.50 -18.68 13.50
N GLY A 33 0.30 -19.16 13.20
CA GLY A 33 -0.79 -19.37 14.15
C GLY A 33 -1.76 -18.19 14.28
N MET A 34 -1.50 -17.10 13.58
CA MET A 34 -2.46 -16.01 13.45
C MET A 34 -3.51 -16.40 12.38
N PRO A 35 -4.81 -16.14 12.61
CA PRO A 35 -5.83 -16.34 11.57
C PRO A 35 -5.58 -15.48 10.34
N ASP A 36 -5.85 -16.01 9.13
CA ASP A 36 -5.67 -15.28 7.87
C ASP A 36 -6.52 -14.01 7.79
N ASP A 37 -7.65 -13.96 8.50
CA ASP A 37 -8.56 -12.81 8.57
C ASP A 37 -8.18 -11.76 9.62
N TYR A 38 -7.01 -11.91 10.26
CA TYR A 38 -6.63 -11.00 11.34
C TYR A 38 -6.46 -9.55 10.88
N TYR A 39 -5.92 -9.32 9.69
CA TYR A 39 -5.86 -7.97 9.12
C TYR A 39 -7.25 -7.39 8.88
N GLN A 40 -8.21 -8.18 8.42
CA GLN A 40 -9.60 -7.76 8.29
C GLN A 40 -10.19 -7.32 9.64
N LYS A 41 -9.91 -8.08 10.73
CA LYS A 41 -10.30 -7.70 12.10
C LYS A 41 -9.73 -6.35 12.50
N LEU A 42 -8.43 -6.11 12.28
CA LEU A 42 -7.78 -4.84 12.61
C LEU A 42 -8.33 -3.67 11.77
N ILE A 43 -8.53 -3.89 10.48
CA ILE A 43 -9.13 -2.91 9.57
C ILE A 43 -10.55 -2.54 10.03
N GLY A 44 -11.36 -3.54 10.39
CA GLY A 44 -12.71 -3.30 10.93
C GLY A 44 -12.69 -2.44 12.19
N ILE A 45 -11.76 -2.71 13.10
CA ILE A 45 -11.58 -1.90 14.30
C ILE A 45 -11.16 -0.46 13.94
N ALA A 46 -10.22 -0.27 13.03
CA ALA A 46 -9.77 1.04 12.58
C ALA A 46 -10.91 1.82 11.92
N ASN A 47 -11.66 1.18 11.01
CA ASN A 47 -12.80 1.79 10.32
C ASN A 47 -13.90 2.25 11.28
N LEU A 48 -14.23 1.45 12.31
CA LEU A 48 -15.18 1.83 13.36
C LEU A 48 -14.72 3.04 14.19
N ASN A 49 -13.41 3.31 14.23
CA ASN A 49 -12.83 4.48 14.88
C ASN A 49 -12.54 5.63 13.89
N GLY A 50 -13.03 5.55 12.66
CA GLY A 50 -12.86 6.58 11.64
C GLY A 50 -11.42 6.77 11.17
N LYS A 51 -10.57 5.71 11.27
CA LYS A 51 -9.15 5.77 10.89
C LYS A 51 -8.95 5.24 9.49
N LYS A 52 -8.12 5.93 8.70
CA LYS A 52 -7.68 5.46 7.38
C LYS A 52 -6.69 4.31 7.56
N THR A 53 -6.72 3.32 6.65
CA THR A 53 -5.84 2.14 6.73
C THR A 53 -5.10 1.92 5.40
N VAL A 54 -3.81 1.64 5.47
CA VAL A 54 -2.97 1.25 4.32
C VAL A 54 -2.52 -0.19 4.55
N LEU A 55 -2.92 -1.08 3.66
CA LEU A 55 -2.56 -2.50 3.72
C LEU A 55 -1.54 -2.85 2.65
N ASP A 56 -0.41 -3.42 3.07
CA ASP A 56 0.64 -3.98 2.22
C ASP A 56 0.95 -5.41 2.64
N CYS A 57 0.16 -6.35 2.17
CA CYS A 57 0.33 -7.78 2.40
C CYS A 57 -0.04 -8.58 1.16
N SER A 58 0.26 -9.87 1.16
CA SER A 58 0.02 -10.78 0.05
C SER A 58 -0.61 -12.10 0.49
N GLY A 59 -0.90 -12.97 -0.48
CA GLY A 59 -1.40 -14.33 -0.23
C GLY A 59 -2.75 -14.36 0.50
N ASN A 60 -2.91 -15.36 1.37
CA ASN A 60 -4.18 -15.63 2.06
C ASN A 60 -4.68 -14.43 2.88
N ALA A 61 -3.77 -13.67 3.49
CA ALA A 61 -4.15 -12.52 4.31
C ALA A 61 -4.79 -11.40 3.46
N LEU A 62 -4.24 -11.12 2.27
CA LEU A 62 -4.84 -10.18 1.32
C LEU A 62 -6.17 -10.71 0.81
N GLU A 63 -6.23 -11.99 0.42
CA GLU A 63 -7.46 -12.62 -0.07
C GLU A 63 -8.59 -12.58 0.97
N ALA A 64 -8.27 -12.84 2.25
CA ALA A 64 -9.23 -12.76 3.35
C ALA A 64 -9.79 -11.33 3.53
N VAL A 65 -8.93 -10.31 3.44
CA VAL A 65 -9.36 -8.89 3.50
C VAL A 65 -10.25 -8.54 2.30
N LEU A 66 -9.89 -8.97 1.09
CA LEU A 66 -10.66 -8.66 -0.11
C LEU A 66 -12.04 -9.36 -0.13
N LYS A 67 -12.15 -10.55 0.45
CA LYS A 67 -13.43 -11.27 0.59
C LYS A 67 -14.28 -10.82 1.78
N GLY A 68 -13.67 -10.14 2.73
CA GLY A 68 -14.33 -9.72 3.96
C GLY A 68 -15.12 -8.41 3.81
N ASP A 69 -15.90 -8.08 4.83
CA ASP A 69 -16.77 -6.89 4.85
C ASP A 69 -16.02 -5.60 5.18
N SER A 70 -14.90 -5.71 5.91
CA SER A 70 -14.10 -4.55 6.30
C SER A 70 -12.98 -4.30 5.29
N LYS A 71 -13.10 -3.22 4.52
CA LYS A 71 -12.13 -2.86 3.48
C LYS A 71 -11.13 -1.82 4.00
N PRO A 72 -9.84 -1.93 3.63
CA PRO A 72 -8.86 -0.87 3.91
C PRO A 72 -9.11 0.34 3.00
N THR A 73 -8.60 1.50 3.41
CA THR A 73 -8.60 2.69 2.56
C THR A 73 -7.70 2.47 1.34
N VAL A 74 -6.54 1.86 1.54
CA VAL A 74 -5.54 1.61 0.49
C VAL A 74 -5.04 0.18 0.54
N ILE A 75 -4.89 -0.44 -0.63
CA ILE A 75 -4.03 -1.61 -0.83
C ILE A 75 -2.90 -1.27 -1.81
N LYS A 76 -1.72 -1.90 -1.61
CA LYS A 76 -0.55 -1.68 -2.46
C LYS A 76 0.07 -2.99 -2.97
N PRO A 77 -0.60 -3.75 -3.83
CA PRO A 77 0.01 -4.93 -4.44
C PRO A 77 1.08 -4.55 -5.47
N ASN A 78 2.00 -5.48 -5.76
CA ASN A 78 2.79 -5.46 -6.97
C ASN A 78 2.14 -6.35 -8.05
N LEU A 79 2.69 -6.35 -9.27
CA LEU A 79 2.15 -7.18 -10.38
C LEU A 79 2.14 -8.67 -10.09
N GLU A 80 3.16 -9.18 -9.39
CA GLU A 80 3.26 -10.60 -9.05
C GLU A 80 2.20 -10.98 -8.03
N GLU A 81 2.03 -10.18 -6.97
CA GLU A 81 1.00 -10.37 -5.96
C GLU A 81 -0.41 -10.28 -6.56
N LEU A 82 -0.62 -9.32 -7.47
CA LEU A 82 -1.88 -9.19 -8.20
C LEU A 82 -2.14 -10.41 -9.10
N SER A 83 -1.09 -10.92 -9.77
CA SER A 83 -1.18 -12.14 -10.61
C SER A 83 -1.53 -13.37 -9.78
N GLN A 84 -0.88 -13.53 -8.62
CA GLN A 84 -1.16 -14.63 -7.68
C GLN A 84 -2.59 -14.56 -7.14
N LEU A 85 -3.02 -13.37 -6.73
CA LEU A 85 -4.38 -13.13 -6.22
C LEU A 85 -5.45 -13.50 -7.24
N LEU A 86 -5.24 -13.16 -8.52
CA LEU A 86 -6.22 -13.36 -9.59
C LEU A 86 -6.10 -14.72 -10.28
N GLY A 87 -5.05 -15.50 -9.97
CA GLY A 87 -4.78 -16.77 -10.63
C GLY A 87 -4.49 -16.65 -12.12
N LYS A 88 -4.08 -15.46 -12.59
CA LYS A 88 -3.70 -15.18 -13.99
C LYS A 88 -2.50 -14.25 -14.05
N GLU A 89 -1.66 -14.42 -15.07
CA GLU A 89 -0.53 -13.52 -15.29
C GLU A 89 -1.01 -12.11 -15.62
N MET A 90 -0.56 -11.14 -14.83
CA MET A 90 -0.79 -9.72 -15.07
C MET A 90 0.46 -9.09 -15.70
N THR A 91 0.23 -8.29 -16.71
CA THR A 91 1.28 -7.54 -17.40
C THR A 91 1.10 -6.04 -17.15
N ARG A 92 2.00 -5.22 -17.71
CA ARG A 92 1.93 -3.76 -17.65
C ARG A 92 0.98 -3.16 -18.70
N ASP A 93 0.05 -3.94 -19.17
CA ASP A 93 -1.02 -3.46 -20.04
C ASP A 93 -2.01 -2.66 -19.18
N PHE A 94 -2.06 -1.36 -19.42
CA PHE A 94 -2.88 -0.44 -18.60
C PHE A 94 -4.37 -0.64 -18.81
N ASP A 95 -4.80 -1.05 -19.99
CA ASP A 95 -6.21 -1.35 -20.26
C ASP A 95 -6.62 -2.61 -19.50
N ALA A 96 -5.77 -3.64 -19.50
CA ALA A 96 -5.99 -4.86 -18.72
C ALA A 96 -5.95 -4.59 -17.19
N LEU A 97 -5.05 -3.74 -16.71
CA LEU A 97 -5.00 -3.33 -15.32
C LEU A 97 -6.26 -2.56 -14.92
N LYS A 98 -6.70 -1.63 -15.77
CA LYS A 98 -7.92 -0.84 -15.54
C LYS A 98 -9.16 -1.74 -15.45
N GLU A 99 -9.31 -2.70 -16.36
CA GLU A 99 -10.39 -3.68 -16.33
C GLU A 99 -10.37 -4.49 -15.02
N VAL A 100 -9.22 -5.00 -14.64
CA VAL A 100 -9.07 -5.83 -13.45
C VAL A 100 -9.36 -5.04 -12.16
N LEU A 101 -8.89 -3.80 -12.05
CA LEU A 101 -9.10 -3.00 -10.85
C LEU A 101 -10.55 -2.47 -10.70
N GLN A 102 -11.42 -2.75 -11.69
CA GLN A 102 -12.85 -2.52 -11.63
C GLN A 102 -13.64 -3.78 -11.23
N ASP A 103 -12.96 -4.93 -11.00
CA ASP A 103 -13.60 -6.15 -10.54
C ASP A 103 -14.22 -5.95 -9.15
N LYS A 104 -15.36 -6.61 -8.92
CA LYS A 104 -16.09 -6.59 -7.64
C LYS A 104 -15.24 -7.01 -6.43
N LEU A 105 -14.19 -7.77 -6.65
CA LEU A 105 -13.24 -8.14 -5.60
C LEU A 105 -12.68 -6.93 -4.86
N PHE A 106 -12.54 -5.81 -5.58
CA PHE A 106 -11.97 -4.56 -5.07
C PHE A 106 -13.01 -3.53 -4.63
N ASP A 107 -14.29 -3.90 -4.63
CA ASP A 107 -15.35 -2.99 -4.19
C ASP A 107 -15.11 -2.53 -2.74
N GLY A 108 -15.37 -1.25 -2.49
CA GLY A 108 -15.21 -0.64 -1.17
C GLY A 108 -13.77 -0.22 -0.81
N ILE A 109 -12.79 -0.48 -1.67
CA ILE A 109 -11.42 0.02 -1.51
C ILE A 109 -11.29 1.36 -2.24
N GLU A 110 -10.90 2.39 -1.51
CA GLU A 110 -10.78 3.73 -2.06
C GLU A 110 -9.58 3.87 -3.01
N TRP A 111 -8.42 3.33 -2.59
CA TRP A 111 -7.18 3.37 -3.36
C TRP A 111 -6.61 1.97 -3.63
N ILE A 112 -6.28 1.70 -4.88
CA ILE A 112 -5.48 0.52 -5.27
C ILE A 112 -4.24 1.02 -5.99
N ILE A 113 -3.05 0.79 -5.42
CA ILE A 113 -1.78 1.29 -5.92
C ILE A 113 -0.93 0.10 -6.34
N VAL A 114 -0.92 -0.22 -7.63
CA VAL A 114 -0.15 -1.35 -8.19
C VAL A 114 1.26 -0.90 -8.50
N SER A 115 2.25 -1.41 -7.75
CA SER A 115 3.65 -1.10 -8.00
C SER A 115 4.20 -1.90 -9.19
N LEU A 116 4.88 -1.18 -10.11
CA LEU A 116 5.45 -1.71 -11.35
C LEU A 116 6.99 -1.72 -11.32
N GLY A 117 7.57 -1.64 -10.13
CA GLY A 117 9.02 -1.60 -9.94
C GLY A 117 9.64 -0.34 -10.53
N ALA A 118 10.62 -0.50 -11.43
CA ALA A 118 11.33 0.61 -12.07
C ALA A 118 10.47 1.42 -13.07
N ASP A 119 9.27 0.94 -13.37
CA ASP A 119 8.34 1.61 -14.31
C ASP A 119 7.24 2.40 -13.58
N GLY A 120 7.38 2.55 -12.26
CA GLY A 120 6.51 3.39 -11.46
C GLY A 120 5.29 2.68 -10.89
N VAL A 121 4.10 3.25 -11.08
CA VAL A 121 2.86 2.81 -10.44
C VAL A 121 1.69 2.97 -11.38
N PHE A 122 0.76 2.01 -11.36
CA PHE A 122 -0.60 2.19 -11.86
C PHE A 122 -1.55 2.27 -10.66
N ALA A 123 -2.33 3.34 -10.55
CA ALA A 123 -3.19 3.55 -9.39
C ALA A 123 -4.65 3.79 -9.79
N LYS A 124 -5.56 3.30 -8.95
CA LYS A 124 -6.98 3.64 -8.97
C LYS A 124 -7.32 4.38 -7.69
N HIS A 125 -7.99 5.51 -7.79
CA HIS A 125 -8.63 6.21 -6.68
C HIS A 125 -10.10 6.46 -7.03
N LYS A 126 -11.00 5.79 -6.35
CA LYS A 126 -12.43 5.80 -6.69
C LYS A 126 -12.65 5.39 -8.16
N ASP A 127 -13.12 6.33 -8.98
CA ASP A 127 -13.38 6.12 -10.41
C ASP A 127 -12.23 6.61 -11.31
N MET A 128 -11.19 7.21 -10.71
CA MET A 128 -10.06 7.78 -11.42
C MET A 128 -8.89 6.80 -11.52
N PHE A 129 -8.19 6.83 -12.63
CA PHE A 129 -6.99 6.00 -12.86
C PHE A 129 -5.79 6.88 -13.20
N TYR A 130 -4.63 6.48 -12.68
CA TYR A 130 -3.38 7.21 -12.84
C TYR A 130 -2.27 6.28 -13.30
N ASN A 131 -1.54 6.71 -14.33
CA ASN A 131 -0.23 6.17 -14.65
C ASN A 131 0.83 7.12 -14.09
N VAL A 132 1.72 6.59 -13.25
CA VAL A 132 2.81 7.32 -12.62
C VAL A 132 4.13 6.84 -13.19
N ASP A 133 4.73 7.65 -14.07
CA ASP A 133 6.05 7.40 -14.63
C ASP A 133 7.13 7.97 -13.70
N ILE A 134 8.11 7.15 -13.33
CA ILE A 134 9.24 7.55 -12.49
C ILE A 134 10.54 7.64 -13.31
N PRO A 135 11.48 8.55 -12.95
CA PRO A 135 12.76 8.60 -13.60
C PRO A 135 13.63 7.39 -13.27
N LYS A 136 14.52 7.02 -14.19
CA LYS A 136 15.53 6.00 -13.91
C LYS A 136 16.51 6.52 -12.86
N ILE A 137 16.76 5.73 -11.85
CA ILE A 137 17.69 5.99 -10.76
C ILE A 137 18.77 4.92 -10.67
N LYS A 138 19.89 5.24 -10.01
CA LYS A 138 20.87 4.23 -9.63
C LYS A 138 20.38 3.51 -8.39
N ILE A 139 19.98 2.25 -8.53
CA ILE A 139 19.54 1.41 -7.42
C ILE A 139 20.76 0.86 -6.68
N VAL A 140 20.76 0.97 -5.36
CA VAL A 140 21.71 0.36 -4.43
C VAL A 140 21.09 -0.87 -3.77
N SER A 141 19.87 -0.75 -3.27
CA SER A 141 19.06 -1.84 -2.71
C SER A 141 17.58 -1.55 -2.90
N ALA A 142 16.83 -2.48 -3.48
CA ALA A 142 15.37 -2.34 -3.59
C ALA A 142 14.63 -2.72 -2.30
N VAL A 143 15.32 -3.31 -1.31
CA VAL A 143 14.70 -3.76 -0.06
C VAL A 143 14.25 -2.56 0.76
N GLY A 144 12.99 -2.57 1.20
CA GLY A 144 12.36 -1.47 1.94
C GLY A 144 11.77 -0.35 1.07
N SER A 145 11.93 -0.41 -0.27
CA SER A 145 11.29 0.59 -1.15
C SER A 145 9.77 0.51 -1.09
N GLY A 146 9.19 -0.67 -0.96
CA GLY A 146 7.77 -0.88 -0.73
C GLY A 146 7.29 -0.23 0.56
N ASP A 147 8.01 -0.47 1.67
CA ASP A 147 7.71 0.10 2.99
C ASP A 147 7.81 1.63 2.96
N SER A 148 8.83 2.17 2.29
CA SER A 148 8.98 3.62 2.12
C SER A 148 7.87 4.24 1.26
N THR A 149 7.38 3.50 0.26
CA THR A 149 6.19 3.90 -0.52
C THR A 149 4.94 3.91 0.36
N VAL A 150 4.74 2.88 1.21
CA VAL A 150 3.64 2.83 2.20
C VAL A 150 3.70 4.01 3.15
N ALA A 151 4.90 4.36 3.65
CA ALA A 151 5.09 5.53 4.51
C ALA A 151 4.70 6.84 3.80
N GLY A 152 5.03 6.96 2.50
CA GLY A 152 4.61 8.09 1.67
C GLY A 152 3.11 8.19 1.49
N ILE A 153 2.45 7.06 1.22
CA ILE A 153 0.98 6.97 1.13
C ILE A 153 0.35 7.39 2.46
N ALA A 154 0.79 6.81 3.57
CA ALA A 154 0.26 7.11 4.90
C ALA A 154 0.42 8.59 5.27
N SER A 155 1.60 9.18 4.96
CA SER A 155 1.85 10.61 5.15
C SER A 155 0.94 11.47 4.28
N GLY A 156 0.72 11.11 3.01
CA GLY A 156 -0.18 11.83 2.11
C GLY A 156 -1.62 11.81 2.62
N LEU A 157 -2.10 10.64 3.06
CA LEU A 157 -3.43 10.48 3.65
C LEU A 157 -3.62 11.25 4.95
N ALA A 158 -2.59 11.30 5.82
CA ALA A 158 -2.64 12.02 7.09
C ALA A 158 -2.64 13.54 6.91
N ASN A 159 -2.10 14.04 5.80
CA ASN A 159 -2.08 15.46 5.47
C ASN A 159 -3.18 15.88 4.47
N ASP A 160 -4.12 14.99 4.15
CA ASP A 160 -5.18 15.19 3.17
C ASP A 160 -4.65 15.77 1.84
N GLU A 161 -3.51 15.24 1.38
CA GLU A 161 -2.90 15.63 0.11
C GLU A 161 -3.78 15.20 -1.08
N ASP A 162 -3.74 15.97 -2.15
CA ASP A 162 -4.40 15.58 -3.40
C ASP A 162 -3.72 14.32 -4.01
N ASP A 163 -4.41 13.69 -4.94
CA ASP A 163 -3.99 12.43 -5.57
C ASP A 163 -2.59 12.51 -6.16
N ARG A 164 -2.27 13.62 -6.82
CA ARG A 164 -0.98 13.82 -7.47
C ARG A 164 0.14 13.99 -6.45
N ALA A 165 -0.11 14.76 -5.41
CA ALA A 165 0.86 14.97 -4.33
C ALA A 165 1.11 13.67 -3.57
N LEU A 166 0.06 12.92 -3.21
CA LEU A 166 0.16 11.62 -2.54
C LEU A 166 0.97 10.61 -3.39
N LEU A 167 0.58 10.42 -4.66
CA LEU A 167 1.25 9.48 -5.55
C LEU A 167 2.71 9.88 -5.81
N THR A 168 2.98 11.19 -5.97
CA THR A 168 4.35 11.68 -6.15
C THR A 168 5.20 11.40 -4.92
N LYS A 169 4.73 11.79 -3.72
CA LYS A 169 5.44 11.57 -2.45
C LYS A 169 5.73 10.09 -2.23
N ALA A 170 4.75 9.23 -2.41
CA ALA A 170 4.88 7.78 -2.25
C ALA A 170 6.00 7.21 -3.12
N ASN A 171 6.01 7.57 -4.41
CA ASN A 171 7.04 7.12 -5.35
C ASN A 171 8.42 7.70 -5.03
N VAL A 172 8.51 8.98 -4.66
CA VAL A 172 9.78 9.61 -4.27
C VAL A 172 10.41 8.91 -3.07
N LEU A 173 9.65 8.61 -2.02
CA LEU A 173 10.19 7.94 -0.85
C LEU A 173 10.67 6.52 -1.17
N GLY A 174 9.93 5.77 -1.99
CA GLY A 174 10.36 4.46 -2.49
C GLY A 174 11.67 4.54 -3.28
N MET A 175 11.80 5.54 -4.16
CA MET A 175 13.01 5.78 -4.96
C MET A 175 14.20 6.23 -4.11
N LEU A 176 14.00 7.09 -3.11
CA LEU A 176 15.05 7.52 -2.19
C LEU A 176 15.58 6.33 -1.38
N ASN A 177 14.70 5.47 -0.88
CA ASN A 177 15.13 4.24 -0.20
C ASN A 177 15.93 3.32 -1.14
N ALA A 178 15.51 3.16 -2.40
CA ALA A 178 16.23 2.33 -3.37
C ALA A 178 17.67 2.80 -3.64
N GLN A 179 18.00 4.04 -3.35
CA GLN A 179 19.34 4.62 -3.50
C GLN A 179 20.23 4.44 -2.25
N GLU A 180 19.67 3.89 -1.17
CA GLU A 180 20.36 3.70 0.09
C GLU A 180 20.77 2.23 0.34
N LYS A 181 21.81 2.05 1.17
CA LYS A 181 22.26 0.72 1.60
C LYS A 181 21.42 0.16 2.73
N THR A 182 20.86 1.05 3.54
CA THR A 182 20.11 0.71 4.75
C THR A 182 18.61 0.70 4.41
N THR A 183 17.96 -0.42 4.66
CA THR A 183 16.52 -0.58 4.50
C THR A 183 15.75 0.41 5.38
N GLY A 184 14.72 1.03 4.83
CA GLY A 184 13.86 1.99 5.55
C GLY A 184 14.52 3.35 5.79
N HIS A 185 15.72 3.59 5.24
CA HIS A 185 16.38 4.89 5.28
C HIS A 185 16.11 5.66 3.99
N VAL A 186 15.85 6.97 4.12
CA VAL A 186 15.67 7.88 3.00
C VAL A 186 16.55 9.13 3.19
N ASN A 187 17.36 9.46 2.19
CA ASN A 187 18.13 10.69 2.17
C ASN A 187 17.36 11.77 1.40
N MET A 188 16.85 12.75 2.13
CA MET A 188 16.00 13.80 1.58
C MET A 188 16.72 14.80 0.66
N ALA A 189 18.05 14.75 0.54
CA ALA A 189 18.81 15.71 -0.30
C ALA A 189 18.37 15.74 -1.78
N ASN A 190 17.84 14.63 -2.30
CA ASN A 190 17.36 14.52 -3.68
C ASN A 190 15.83 14.56 -3.78
N TYR A 191 15.11 14.83 -2.70
CA TYR A 191 13.64 14.75 -2.67
C TYR A 191 13.01 15.67 -3.72
N ASP A 192 13.30 16.96 -3.69
CA ASP A 192 12.68 17.94 -4.60
C ASP A 192 12.99 17.65 -6.08
N LYS A 193 14.22 17.21 -6.37
CA LYS A 193 14.61 16.83 -7.72
C LYS A 193 13.80 15.63 -8.23
N LEU A 194 13.63 14.61 -7.42
CA LEU A 194 12.84 13.44 -7.78
C LEU A 194 11.35 13.79 -7.87
N TYR A 195 10.85 14.60 -6.94
CA TYR A 195 9.47 15.05 -6.92
C TYR A 195 9.07 15.74 -8.23
N GLN A 196 9.92 16.65 -8.72
CA GLN A 196 9.69 17.35 -9.99
C GLN A 196 9.86 16.48 -11.24
N SER A 197 10.49 15.30 -11.10
CA SER A 197 10.76 14.40 -12.22
C SER A 197 9.64 13.38 -12.45
N ILE A 198 8.75 13.20 -11.50
CA ILE A 198 7.62 12.26 -11.61
C ILE A 198 6.55 12.85 -12.53
N LYS A 199 6.04 12.01 -13.43
CA LYS A 199 4.97 12.38 -14.35
C LYS A 199 3.74 11.56 -14.06
N ILE A 200 2.62 12.23 -13.80
CA ILE A 200 1.34 11.57 -13.54
C ILE A 200 0.37 11.92 -14.66
N LYS A 201 -0.17 10.90 -15.27
CA LYS A 201 -1.24 10.99 -16.28
C LYS A 201 -2.49 10.32 -15.72
N GLU A 202 -3.59 11.02 -15.83
CA GLU A 202 -4.93 10.45 -15.66
C GLU A 202 -5.31 9.71 -16.95
N VAL A 203 -5.84 8.46 -16.84
CA VAL A 203 -6.06 7.54 -17.95
C VAL A 203 -7.42 6.84 -17.86
#